data_cf96fc7df733b7c9797caf76fb97d808
#
_entry.id   cf96fc7df733b7c9797caf76fb97d808
#
_cell.length_a   1.000
_cell.length_b   1.000
_cell.length_c   1.000
_cell.angle_alpha   90.00
_cell.angle_beta   90.00
_cell.angle_gamma   90.00
#
_symmetry.space_group_name_H-M   'P 1'
#
loop_
_entity.id
_entity.type
_entity.pdbx_description
1 polymer ?
#
loop_
_entity_poly.entity_id
_entity_poly.type
_entity_poly.pdbx_seq_one_letter_code
_entity_poly.pdbx_strand_id
1 'polypeptide(L)'
;MSTPMTPKHSKASEQTDRPTGGKPAMTDRARAERSLGLKLAAPAAILMLAVTAYPIGYAIYLSLFRFDLRTPDQNEFIGLSNYALVLTSSVWWEAVLATVIITVVSVALELVIGLAFALVMHRAIFGRRTVRTSILIPYGIITVIAAFAFRFAVQPDTGFLPGDLNPLGNSFGSFATIIITEVWKTTPFMSLLLLAGLATVPEEMQEAAKVDGATAWQRLWKVTLPNMKAAIMVALLFRALDAFRIFDTVFVQTEGALGTQTISGVGYNTLVSRLNLGLGSAISILLFLMIIGIAVVFVKGFKTNLGTVKGD
;
A
#
# COMPACT_ATOMS: atom_id res chain seq x y z
N MET A 1 -0.91 85.66 -34.81
CA MET A 1 0.51 85.20 -34.74
C MET A 1 0.72 84.68 -33.35
N SER A 2 0.55 83.38 -33.18
CA SER A 2 0.71 82.68 -31.88
C SER A 2 1.51 81.36 -32.11
N THR A 3 2.71 81.35 -31.60
CA THR A 3 3.67 80.31 -31.64
C THR A 3 3.27 79.17 -30.64
N PRO A 4 3.33 77.88 -30.99
CA PRO A 4 3.02 76.84 -30.07
C PRO A 4 4.30 76.41 -29.26
N MET A 5 4.13 76.31 -27.94
CA MET A 5 5.12 75.76 -27.02
C MET A 5 5.15 74.23 -27.08
N THR A 6 6.30 73.71 -27.32
CA THR A 6 6.61 72.25 -27.18
C THR A 6 6.92 71.87 -25.72
N PRO A 7 6.34 70.80 -25.17
CA PRO A 7 6.74 70.32 -23.83
C PRO A 7 8.03 69.48 -23.90
N LYS A 8 9.01 69.82 -23.04
CA LYS A 8 10.23 69.04 -22.76
C LYS A 8 9.89 67.74 -22.08
N HIS A 9 10.15 66.66 -22.75
CA HIS A 9 10.19 65.33 -22.12
C HIS A 9 11.39 65.19 -21.17
N SER A 10 11.12 65.14 -19.85
CA SER A 10 12.06 64.73 -18.82
C SER A 10 12.18 63.19 -18.86
N LYS A 11 13.36 62.68 -19.19
CA LYS A 11 13.73 61.26 -19.00
C LYS A 11 13.91 61.02 -17.53
N ALA A 12 12.89 60.49 -16.86
CA ALA A 12 13.06 59.83 -15.56
C ALA A 12 13.71 58.45 -15.82
N SER A 13 14.88 58.26 -15.25
CA SER A 13 15.60 56.99 -15.20
C SER A 13 14.83 55.99 -14.31
N GLU A 14 14.15 55.06 -14.94
CA GLU A 14 13.49 53.94 -14.31
C GLU A 14 14.58 52.95 -13.85
N GLN A 15 15.03 53.10 -12.59
CA GLN A 15 15.83 52.08 -11.90
C GLN A 15 14.89 50.91 -11.61
N THR A 16 14.99 49.86 -12.43
CA THR A 16 14.43 48.55 -12.17
C THR A 16 15.17 47.92 -11.02
N ASP A 17 14.64 48.12 -9.83
CA ASP A 17 15.02 47.37 -8.63
C ASP A 17 14.59 45.93 -8.83
N ARG A 18 15.53 45.03 -9.17
CA ARG A 18 15.31 43.59 -9.22
C ARG A 18 15.20 43.09 -7.80
N PRO A 19 14.10 42.46 -7.37
CA PRO A 19 14.02 41.89 -6.06
C PRO A 19 14.99 40.67 -6.00
N THR A 20 16.02 40.83 -5.20
CA THR A 20 16.91 39.72 -4.77
C THR A 20 16.06 38.64 -4.15
N GLY A 21 16.16 37.39 -4.68
CA GLY A 21 15.36 36.23 -4.32
C GLY A 21 15.60 35.74 -2.88
N GLY A 22 15.05 36.45 -1.91
CA GLY A 22 14.83 35.98 -0.56
C GLY A 22 13.45 35.30 -0.48
N LYS A 23 13.37 34.08 0.09
CA LYS A 23 12.07 33.45 0.41
C LYS A 23 11.21 34.44 1.16
N PRO A 24 9.95 34.71 0.77
CA PRO A 24 9.10 35.66 1.43
C PRO A 24 9.03 35.35 2.93
N ALA A 25 9.38 36.33 3.77
CA ALA A 25 9.29 36.18 5.22
C ALA A 25 7.82 35.89 5.57
N MET A 26 7.58 34.81 6.33
CA MET A 26 6.23 34.45 6.79
C MET A 26 5.65 35.63 7.58
N THR A 27 4.45 36.05 7.21
CA THR A 27 3.70 37.08 7.96
C THR A 27 3.43 36.62 9.39
N ASP A 28 3.31 37.54 10.33
CA ASP A 28 3.06 37.24 11.75
C ASP A 28 1.79 36.44 11.94
N ARG A 29 0.78 36.67 11.11
CA ARG A 29 -0.45 35.89 11.07
C ARG A 29 -0.19 34.43 10.65
N ALA A 30 0.60 34.19 9.61
CA ALA A 30 0.95 32.84 9.16
C ALA A 30 1.79 32.08 10.20
N ARG A 31 2.62 32.79 10.99
CA ARG A 31 3.34 32.22 12.14
C ARG A 31 2.39 31.83 13.27
N ALA A 32 1.43 32.70 13.60
CA ALA A 32 0.43 32.44 14.64
C ALA A 32 -0.48 31.25 14.25
N GLU A 33 -0.97 31.18 13.03
CA GLU A 33 -1.76 30.07 12.50
C GLU A 33 -0.99 28.76 12.52
N ARG A 34 0.30 28.75 12.12
CA ARG A 34 1.17 27.58 12.20
C ARG A 34 1.41 27.15 13.65
N SER A 35 1.66 28.07 14.56
CA SER A 35 1.84 27.78 15.98
C SER A 35 0.59 27.19 16.61
N LEU A 36 -0.60 27.74 16.28
CA LEU A 36 -1.87 27.24 16.76
C LEU A 36 -2.15 25.84 16.19
N GLY A 37 -1.91 25.62 14.89
CA GLY A 37 -2.03 24.30 14.26
C GLY A 37 -1.13 23.25 14.91
N LEU A 38 0.13 23.61 15.19
CA LEU A 38 1.05 22.70 15.90
C LEU A 38 0.58 22.41 17.33
N LYS A 39 0.14 23.42 18.08
CA LYS A 39 -0.36 23.22 19.46
C LYS A 39 -1.61 22.35 19.51
N LEU A 40 -2.52 22.47 18.54
CA LEU A 40 -3.73 21.64 18.44
C LEU A 40 -3.41 20.21 17.99
N ALA A 41 -2.45 20.02 17.09
CA ALA A 41 -2.04 18.70 16.63
C ALA A 41 -1.07 17.98 17.58
N ALA A 42 -0.31 18.72 18.42
CA ALA A 42 0.74 18.19 19.28
C ALA A 42 0.26 17.06 20.23
N PRO A 43 -0.87 17.16 20.94
CA PRO A 43 -1.32 16.11 21.86
C PRO A 43 -1.54 14.78 21.12
N ALA A 44 -2.23 14.83 19.97
CA ALA A 44 -2.48 13.64 19.15
C ALA A 44 -1.17 13.08 18.54
N ALA A 45 -0.30 13.95 18.04
CA ALA A 45 0.98 13.56 17.48
C ALA A 45 1.90 12.93 18.54
N ILE A 46 1.97 13.50 19.74
CA ILE A 46 2.77 12.97 20.85
C ILE A 46 2.25 11.59 21.27
N LEU A 47 0.93 11.45 21.42
CA LEU A 47 0.33 10.18 21.78
C LEU A 47 0.62 9.11 20.71
N MET A 48 0.41 9.42 19.43
CA MET A 48 0.72 8.52 18.32
C MET A 48 2.19 8.13 18.29
N LEU A 49 3.10 9.09 18.46
CA LEU A 49 4.53 8.82 18.50
C LEU A 49 4.90 7.95 19.70
N ALA A 50 4.38 8.22 20.90
CA ALA A 50 4.67 7.43 22.08
C ALA A 50 4.21 5.97 21.91
N VAL A 51 2.98 5.76 21.43
CA VAL A 51 2.41 4.41 21.25
C VAL A 51 3.11 3.64 20.13
N THR A 52 3.63 4.33 19.10
CA THR A 52 4.24 3.67 17.93
C THR A 52 5.76 3.57 18.07
N ALA A 53 6.43 4.64 18.51
CA ALA A 53 7.90 4.69 18.56
C ALA A 53 8.47 3.81 19.69
N TYR A 54 7.76 3.69 20.80
CA TYR A 54 8.22 2.86 21.91
C TYR A 54 8.34 1.38 21.54
N PRO A 55 7.28 0.69 21.00
CA PRO A 55 7.40 -0.70 20.60
C PRO A 55 8.43 -0.93 19.48
N ILE A 56 8.52 -0.01 18.52
CA ILE A 56 9.53 -0.09 17.44
C ILE A 56 10.93 0.05 18.01
N GLY A 57 11.16 1.04 18.88
CA GLY A 57 12.46 1.24 19.54
C GLY A 57 12.85 0.05 20.41
N TYR A 58 11.87 -0.54 21.12
CA TYR A 58 12.09 -1.74 21.93
C TYR A 58 12.40 -2.96 21.07
N ALA A 59 11.72 -3.14 19.93
CA ALA A 59 12.04 -4.21 18.97
C ALA A 59 13.47 -4.03 18.38
N ILE A 60 13.87 -2.79 18.05
CA ILE A 60 15.25 -2.49 17.62
C ILE A 60 16.23 -2.84 18.74
N TYR A 61 15.95 -2.47 19.99
CA TYR A 61 16.80 -2.84 21.12
C TYR A 61 16.94 -4.35 21.23
N LEU A 62 15.82 -5.11 21.29
CA LEU A 62 15.84 -6.55 21.39
C LEU A 62 16.58 -7.24 20.23
N SER A 63 16.49 -6.70 19.03
CA SER A 63 17.13 -7.26 17.84
C SER A 63 18.65 -7.28 17.91
N LEU A 64 19.26 -6.44 18.78
CA LEU A 64 20.71 -6.35 19.00
C LEU A 64 21.21 -7.29 20.11
N PHE A 65 20.28 -7.99 20.77
CA PHE A 65 20.59 -8.91 21.85
C PHE A 65 20.28 -10.35 21.47
N ARG A 66 21.03 -11.29 22.05
CA ARG A 66 20.62 -12.69 22.17
C ARG A 66 19.60 -12.73 23.31
N PHE A 67 18.31 -12.67 22.95
CA PHE A 67 17.24 -12.68 23.94
C PHE A 67 16.28 -13.83 23.65
N ASP A 68 16.47 -14.93 24.40
CA ASP A 68 15.65 -16.14 24.30
C ASP A 68 14.97 -16.38 25.67
N LEU A 69 13.63 -16.43 25.68
CA LEU A 69 12.87 -16.62 26.92
C LEU A 69 13.05 -17.99 27.54
N ARG A 70 13.62 -18.97 26.80
CA ARG A 70 13.95 -20.29 27.34
C ARG A 70 15.25 -20.28 28.15
N THR A 71 16.10 -19.30 27.92
CA THR A 71 17.39 -19.13 28.61
C THR A 71 17.58 -17.66 29.04
N PRO A 72 16.73 -17.14 29.95
CA PRO A 72 16.70 -15.74 30.30
C PRO A 72 18.00 -15.21 30.93
N ASP A 73 18.79 -16.10 31.53
CA ASP A 73 20.07 -15.74 32.16
C ASP A 73 21.23 -15.54 31.16
N GLN A 74 21.01 -15.85 29.87
CA GLN A 74 22.02 -15.76 28.79
C GLN A 74 21.80 -14.57 27.86
N ASN A 75 21.20 -13.48 28.37
CA ASN A 75 21.01 -12.28 27.60
C ASN A 75 22.36 -11.56 27.35
N GLU A 76 22.77 -11.51 26.10
CA GLU A 76 24.05 -10.94 25.68
C GLU A 76 23.83 -9.96 24.53
N PHE A 77 24.55 -8.83 24.59
CA PHE A 77 24.59 -7.91 23.45
C PHE A 77 25.47 -8.50 22.34
N ILE A 78 24.86 -8.80 21.20
CA ILE A 78 25.51 -9.43 20.03
C ILE A 78 25.53 -8.52 18.79
N GLY A 79 25.12 -7.27 18.93
CA GLY A 79 25.09 -6.30 17.83
C GLY A 79 24.23 -6.78 16.65
N LEU A 80 24.81 -6.80 15.46
CA LEU A 80 24.08 -7.15 14.23
C LEU A 80 24.08 -8.68 13.90
N SER A 81 24.53 -9.53 14.82
CA SER A 81 24.62 -10.98 14.56
C SER A 81 23.28 -11.63 14.23
N ASN A 82 22.17 -11.19 14.85
CA ASN A 82 20.83 -11.66 14.50
C ASN A 82 20.48 -11.37 13.03
N TYR A 83 20.82 -10.18 12.54
CA TYR A 83 20.60 -9.79 11.15
C TYR A 83 21.44 -10.63 10.19
N ALA A 84 22.72 -10.87 10.51
CA ALA A 84 23.58 -11.73 9.71
C ALA A 84 23.01 -13.16 9.64
N LEU A 85 22.57 -13.71 10.78
CA LEU A 85 21.95 -15.02 10.83
C LEU A 85 20.69 -15.13 9.98
N VAL A 86 19.81 -14.13 10.04
CA VAL A 86 18.59 -14.09 9.20
C VAL A 86 18.95 -14.02 7.73
N LEU A 87 19.81 -13.08 7.32
CA LEU A 87 20.12 -12.81 5.92
C LEU A 87 20.93 -13.94 5.25
N THR A 88 21.62 -14.80 6.03
CA THR A 88 22.33 -15.96 5.52
C THR A 88 21.47 -17.24 5.51
N SER A 89 20.27 -17.21 6.11
CA SER A 89 19.37 -18.36 6.18
C SER A 89 18.58 -18.56 4.88
N SER A 90 18.55 -19.81 4.37
CA SER A 90 17.67 -20.19 3.24
C SER A 90 16.19 -19.98 3.55
N VAL A 91 15.77 -20.25 4.78
CA VAL A 91 14.38 -20.09 5.26
C VAL A 91 13.91 -18.65 5.10
N TRP A 92 14.79 -17.66 5.32
CA TRP A 92 14.48 -16.26 5.10
C TRP A 92 14.18 -15.96 3.63
N TRP A 93 15.05 -16.40 2.72
CA TRP A 93 14.90 -16.10 1.30
C TRP A 93 13.73 -16.84 0.66
N GLU A 94 13.45 -18.07 1.11
CA GLU A 94 12.25 -18.81 0.73
C GLU A 94 10.98 -18.07 1.18
N ALA A 95 10.97 -17.55 2.41
CA ALA A 95 9.85 -16.74 2.92
C ALA A 95 9.70 -15.40 2.19
N VAL A 96 10.80 -14.75 1.84
CA VAL A 96 10.77 -13.53 1.00
C VAL A 96 10.16 -13.85 -0.36
N LEU A 97 10.62 -14.93 -1.01
CA LEU A 97 10.09 -15.32 -2.32
C LEU A 97 8.60 -15.65 -2.26
N ALA A 98 8.17 -16.45 -1.29
CA ALA A 98 6.74 -16.77 -1.09
C ALA A 98 5.90 -15.51 -0.87
N THR A 99 6.37 -14.60 0.01
CA THR A 99 5.68 -13.33 0.27
C THR A 99 5.56 -12.47 -0.99
N VAL A 100 6.64 -12.37 -1.78
CA VAL A 100 6.66 -11.59 -3.03
C VAL A 100 5.72 -12.22 -4.07
N ILE A 101 5.75 -13.56 -4.25
CA ILE A 101 4.86 -14.26 -5.21
C ILE A 101 3.40 -14.00 -4.84
N ILE A 102 3.02 -14.25 -3.58
CA ILE A 102 1.64 -14.04 -3.12
C ILE A 102 1.23 -12.58 -3.32
N THR A 103 2.08 -11.63 -2.89
CA THR A 103 1.78 -10.20 -3.01
C THR A 103 1.61 -9.76 -4.47
N VAL A 104 2.57 -10.08 -5.33
CA VAL A 104 2.55 -9.60 -6.72
C VAL A 104 1.38 -10.20 -7.49
N VAL A 105 1.15 -11.51 -7.35
CA VAL A 105 0.08 -12.19 -8.10
C VAL A 105 -1.29 -11.78 -7.58
N SER A 106 -1.52 -11.73 -6.26
CA SER A 106 -2.82 -11.32 -5.72
C SER A 106 -3.13 -9.86 -6.07
N VAL A 107 -2.20 -8.92 -5.88
CA VAL A 107 -2.41 -7.50 -6.18
C VAL A 107 -2.64 -7.26 -7.68
N ALA A 108 -1.94 -7.99 -8.56
CA ALA A 108 -2.17 -7.90 -10.00
C ALA A 108 -3.59 -8.37 -10.39
N LEU A 109 -4.04 -9.51 -9.86
CA LEU A 109 -5.39 -10.03 -10.08
C LEU A 109 -6.45 -9.08 -9.50
N GLU A 110 -6.23 -8.59 -8.28
CA GLU A 110 -7.11 -7.63 -7.63
C GLU A 110 -7.24 -6.32 -8.40
N LEU A 111 -6.15 -5.84 -9.01
CA LEU A 111 -6.21 -4.64 -9.85
C LEU A 111 -7.13 -4.85 -11.05
N VAL A 112 -7.00 -5.99 -11.73
CA VAL A 112 -7.82 -6.30 -12.93
C VAL A 112 -9.28 -6.51 -12.55
N ILE A 113 -9.56 -7.38 -11.57
CA ILE A 113 -10.93 -7.70 -11.13
C ILE A 113 -11.55 -6.49 -10.43
N GLY A 114 -10.79 -5.78 -9.59
CA GLY A 114 -11.20 -4.57 -8.90
C GLY A 114 -11.56 -3.43 -9.87
N LEU A 115 -10.81 -3.28 -10.95
CA LEU A 115 -11.15 -2.31 -12.01
C LEU A 115 -12.46 -2.70 -12.70
N ALA A 116 -12.66 -3.97 -13.00
CA ALA A 116 -13.92 -4.46 -13.57
C ALA A 116 -15.10 -4.16 -12.63
N PHE A 117 -14.96 -4.45 -11.34
CA PHE A 117 -15.98 -4.13 -10.32
C PHE A 117 -16.21 -2.63 -10.16
N ALA A 118 -15.15 -1.82 -10.19
CA ALA A 118 -15.25 -0.36 -10.14
C ALA A 118 -16.04 0.18 -11.34
N LEU A 119 -15.77 -0.32 -12.55
CA LEU A 119 -16.51 0.07 -13.76
C LEU A 119 -18.00 -0.34 -13.69
N VAL A 120 -18.32 -1.53 -13.17
CA VAL A 120 -19.69 -1.98 -12.94
C VAL A 120 -20.39 -1.07 -11.92
N MET A 121 -19.76 -0.79 -10.79
CA MET A 121 -20.31 0.10 -9.76
C MET A 121 -20.48 1.54 -10.23
N HIS A 122 -19.61 2.00 -11.11
CA HIS A 122 -19.68 3.36 -11.67
C HIS A 122 -20.87 3.51 -12.63
N ARG A 123 -21.10 2.49 -13.48
CA ARG A 123 -22.15 2.50 -14.50
C ARG A 123 -23.53 2.06 -14.00
N ALA A 124 -23.62 1.44 -12.84
CA ALA A 124 -24.89 0.93 -12.31
C ALA A 124 -25.88 2.07 -12.07
N ILE A 125 -26.98 2.11 -12.83
CA ILE A 125 -28.07 3.09 -12.71
C ILE A 125 -29.15 2.51 -11.77
N PHE A 126 -29.61 1.27 -12.04
CA PHE A 126 -30.59 0.57 -11.23
C PHE A 126 -29.91 -0.34 -10.20
N GLY A 127 -30.46 -0.40 -8.97
CA GLY A 127 -29.94 -1.28 -7.92
C GLY A 127 -28.53 -0.93 -7.44
N ARG A 128 -28.07 0.30 -7.64
CA ARG A 128 -26.70 0.76 -7.32
C ARG A 128 -26.26 0.42 -5.89
N ARG A 129 -27.18 0.51 -4.92
CA ARG A 129 -26.90 0.15 -3.54
C ARG A 129 -26.65 -1.34 -3.39
N THR A 130 -27.55 -2.16 -3.96
CA THR A 130 -27.44 -3.63 -3.89
C THR A 130 -26.17 -4.13 -4.55
N VAL A 131 -25.84 -3.64 -5.76
CA VAL A 131 -24.60 -4.00 -6.48
C VAL A 131 -23.37 -3.66 -5.63
N ARG A 132 -23.31 -2.45 -5.08
CA ARG A 132 -22.19 -2.03 -4.22
C ARG A 132 -22.10 -2.88 -2.95
N THR A 133 -23.21 -3.10 -2.27
CA THR A 133 -23.24 -3.91 -1.06
C THR A 133 -22.80 -5.35 -1.34
N SER A 134 -23.31 -5.98 -2.41
CA SER A 134 -22.95 -7.36 -2.77
C SER A 134 -21.45 -7.51 -3.07
N ILE A 135 -20.86 -6.55 -3.79
CA ILE A 135 -19.42 -6.54 -4.07
C ILE A 135 -18.61 -6.38 -2.78
N LEU A 136 -19.12 -5.64 -1.78
CA LEU A 136 -18.39 -5.33 -0.56
C LEU A 136 -18.49 -6.39 0.54
N ILE A 137 -19.46 -7.33 0.45
CA ILE A 137 -19.66 -8.39 1.46
C ILE A 137 -18.36 -9.14 1.80
N PRO A 138 -17.55 -9.62 0.84
CA PRO A 138 -16.35 -10.38 1.15
C PRO A 138 -15.36 -9.62 2.04
N TYR A 139 -15.22 -8.32 1.83
CA TYR A 139 -14.30 -7.49 2.61
C TYR A 139 -14.70 -7.35 4.07
N GLY A 140 -16.00 -7.42 4.39
CA GLY A 140 -16.52 -7.39 5.75
C GLY A 140 -16.29 -8.67 6.56
N ILE A 141 -15.88 -9.76 5.93
CA ILE A 141 -15.64 -11.04 6.61
C ILE A 141 -14.24 -11.03 7.24
N ILE A 142 -14.13 -11.53 8.47
CA ILE A 142 -12.86 -11.66 9.19
C ILE A 142 -11.93 -12.61 8.40
N THR A 143 -10.66 -12.24 8.23
CA THR A 143 -9.68 -12.98 7.39
C THR A 143 -9.56 -14.44 7.80
N VAL A 144 -9.46 -14.70 9.09
CA VAL A 144 -9.34 -16.07 9.64
C VAL A 144 -10.56 -16.93 9.24
N ILE A 145 -11.78 -16.37 9.32
CA ILE A 145 -13.01 -17.09 8.94
C ILE A 145 -13.02 -17.37 7.43
N ALA A 146 -12.65 -16.38 6.61
CA ALA A 146 -12.54 -16.58 5.16
C ALA A 146 -11.51 -17.67 4.84
N ALA A 147 -10.34 -17.64 5.47
CA ALA A 147 -9.29 -18.62 5.28
C ALA A 147 -9.74 -20.05 5.66
N PHE A 148 -10.45 -20.21 6.77
CA PHE A 148 -11.04 -21.48 7.17
C PHE A 148 -12.09 -21.97 6.18
N ALA A 149 -12.98 -21.07 5.72
CA ALA A 149 -14.01 -21.43 4.75
C ALA A 149 -13.39 -21.95 3.43
N PHE A 150 -12.35 -21.27 2.92
CA PHE A 150 -11.65 -21.73 1.72
C PHE A 150 -10.85 -23.02 1.96
N ARG A 151 -10.16 -23.13 3.11
CA ARG A 151 -9.50 -24.40 3.49
C ARG A 151 -10.49 -25.55 3.48
N PHE A 152 -11.64 -25.39 4.13
CA PHE A 152 -12.70 -26.39 4.16
C PHE A 152 -13.24 -26.70 2.76
N ALA A 153 -13.48 -25.68 1.95
CA ALA A 153 -14.02 -25.83 0.59
C ALA A 153 -13.14 -26.68 -0.34
N VAL A 154 -11.81 -26.67 -0.12
CA VAL A 154 -10.85 -27.39 -0.95
C VAL A 154 -10.36 -28.70 -0.30
N GLN A 155 -10.86 -29.07 0.88
CA GLN A 155 -10.49 -30.29 1.57
C GLN A 155 -11.03 -31.52 0.81
N PRO A 156 -10.23 -32.59 0.61
CA PRO A 156 -10.62 -33.73 -0.22
C PRO A 156 -11.91 -34.42 0.20
N ASP A 157 -12.10 -34.66 1.50
CA ASP A 157 -13.20 -35.50 1.99
C ASP A 157 -14.47 -34.72 2.35
N THR A 158 -14.35 -33.44 2.65
CA THR A 158 -15.44 -32.62 3.19
C THR A 158 -15.73 -31.38 2.37
N GLY A 159 -14.85 -31.03 1.42
CA GLY A 159 -14.97 -29.86 0.58
C GLY A 159 -15.91 -30.05 -0.60
N PHE A 160 -15.95 -29.03 -1.48
CA PHE A 160 -16.82 -28.98 -2.66
C PHE A 160 -16.12 -29.50 -3.92
N LEU A 161 -14.82 -29.78 -3.86
CA LEU A 161 -14.06 -30.27 -4.99
C LEU A 161 -14.26 -31.79 -5.17
N PRO A 162 -14.24 -32.31 -6.42
CA PRO A 162 -14.29 -33.76 -6.67
C PRO A 162 -13.16 -34.50 -5.92
N GLY A 163 -13.44 -35.67 -5.38
CA GLY A 163 -12.69 -36.37 -4.35
C GLY A 163 -11.18 -36.61 -4.57
N ASP A 164 -10.70 -36.57 -5.80
CA ASP A 164 -9.27 -36.78 -6.09
C ASP A 164 -8.46 -35.46 -6.13
N LEU A 165 -9.12 -34.31 -6.05
CA LEU A 165 -8.47 -33.00 -6.08
C LEU A 165 -8.10 -32.56 -4.66
N ASN A 166 -6.79 -32.53 -4.37
CA ASN A 166 -6.23 -31.99 -3.14
C ASN A 166 -5.31 -30.79 -3.44
N PRO A 167 -5.86 -29.57 -3.61
CA PRO A 167 -5.03 -28.41 -3.86
C PRO A 167 -4.01 -28.14 -2.75
N LEU A 168 -4.37 -28.36 -1.50
CA LEU A 168 -3.47 -28.15 -0.36
C LEU A 168 -2.43 -29.28 -0.20
N GLY A 169 -2.46 -30.32 -1.02
CA GLY A 169 -1.48 -31.42 -1.02
C GLY A 169 -0.23 -31.13 -1.84
N ASN A 170 -0.17 -30.02 -2.57
CA ASN A 170 1.00 -29.64 -3.36
C ASN A 170 1.26 -28.13 -3.30
N SER A 171 2.49 -27.73 -3.64
CA SER A 171 2.93 -26.34 -3.55
C SER A 171 2.08 -25.39 -4.43
N PHE A 172 1.89 -25.73 -5.70
CA PHE A 172 1.13 -24.89 -6.62
C PHE A 172 -0.32 -24.66 -6.17
N GLY A 173 -1.02 -25.72 -5.78
CA GLY A 173 -2.39 -25.65 -5.28
C GLY A 173 -2.51 -24.88 -3.98
N SER A 174 -1.53 -25.01 -3.07
CA SER A 174 -1.46 -24.24 -1.84
C SER A 174 -1.31 -22.74 -2.11
N PHE A 175 -0.37 -22.33 -2.98
CA PHE A 175 -0.26 -20.93 -3.42
C PHE A 175 -1.54 -20.45 -4.10
N ALA A 176 -2.13 -21.24 -4.99
CA ALA A 176 -3.36 -20.86 -5.69
C ALA A 176 -4.52 -20.64 -4.71
N THR A 177 -4.70 -21.53 -3.72
CA THR A 177 -5.76 -21.40 -2.71
C THR A 177 -5.59 -20.14 -1.87
N ILE A 178 -4.36 -19.85 -1.41
CA ILE A 178 -4.03 -18.64 -0.67
C ILE A 178 -4.36 -17.39 -1.52
N ILE A 179 -3.87 -17.35 -2.75
CA ILE A 179 -4.06 -16.21 -3.66
C ILE A 179 -5.54 -16.00 -3.98
N ILE A 180 -6.29 -17.06 -4.25
CA ILE A 180 -7.73 -16.97 -4.53
C ILE A 180 -8.47 -16.42 -3.30
N THR A 181 -8.13 -16.87 -2.11
CA THR A 181 -8.72 -16.37 -0.86
C THR A 181 -8.46 -14.88 -0.67
N GLU A 182 -7.21 -14.44 -0.86
CA GLU A 182 -6.82 -13.04 -0.77
C GLU A 182 -7.55 -12.19 -1.82
N VAL A 183 -7.52 -12.61 -3.09
CA VAL A 183 -8.20 -11.92 -4.18
C VAL A 183 -9.69 -11.79 -3.90
N TRP A 184 -10.35 -12.88 -3.51
CA TRP A 184 -11.79 -12.84 -3.20
C TRP A 184 -12.11 -11.85 -2.07
N LYS A 185 -11.31 -11.87 -1.01
CA LYS A 185 -11.54 -11.04 0.18
C LYS A 185 -11.24 -9.57 -0.05
N THR A 186 -10.17 -9.24 -0.76
CA THR A 186 -9.59 -7.89 -0.78
C THR A 186 -9.83 -7.11 -2.08
N THR A 187 -10.26 -7.79 -3.16
CA THR A 187 -10.70 -7.12 -4.40
C THR A 187 -11.76 -6.02 -4.16
N PRO A 188 -12.75 -6.20 -3.24
CA PRO A 188 -13.70 -5.13 -2.94
C PRO A 188 -13.04 -3.83 -2.48
N PHE A 189 -12.03 -3.90 -1.64
CA PHE A 189 -11.27 -2.73 -1.19
C PHE A 189 -10.54 -2.06 -2.36
N MET A 190 -9.84 -2.84 -3.20
CA MET A 190 -9.22 -2.34 -4.42
C MET A 190 -10.25 -1.66 -5.32
N SER A 191 -11.43 -2.26 -5.49
CA SER A 191 -12.49 -1.72 -6.32
C SER A 191 -13.06 -0.39 -5.82
N LEU A 192 -13.12 -0.17 -4.49
CA LEU A 192 -13.52 1.11 -3.92
C LEU A 192 -12.53 2.22 -4.20
N LEU A 193 -11.23 1.93 -4.06
CA LEU A 193 -10.17 2.90 -4.35
C LEU A 193 -10.17 3.29 -5.84
N LEU A 194 -10.35 2.29 -6.72
CA LEU A 194 -10.44 2.53 -8.15
C LEU A 194 -11.74 3.26 -8.54
N LEU A 195 -12.84 2.98 -7.86
CA LEU A 195 -14.12 3.70 -8.05
C LEU A 195 -13.99 5.18 -7.66
N ALA A 196 -13.28 5.47 -6.57
CA ALA A 196 -12.98 6.85 -6.20
C ALA A 196 -12.11 7.54 -7.26
N GLY A 197 -11.15 6.81 -7.85
CA GLY A 197 -10.36 7.30 -8.98
C GLY A 197 -11.20 7.54 -10.25
N LEU A 198 -12.15 6.66 -10.56
CA LEU A 198 -13.07 6.86 -11.69
C LEU A 198 -13.91 8.13 -11.55
N ALA A 199 -14.29 8.49 -10.33
CA ALA A 199 -15.07 9.69 -10.07
C ALA A 199 -14.28 11.00 -10.33
N THR A 200 -12.95 10.94 -10.46
CA THR A 200 -12.10 12.11 -10.78
C THR A 200 -11.90 12.33 -12.28
N VAL A 201 -12.32 11.39 -13.12
CA VAL A 201 -12.21 11.50 -14.58
C VAL A 201 -13.32 12.41 -15.11
N PRO A 202 -13.02 13.56 -15.79
CA PRO A 202 -14.03 14.48 -16.29
C PRO A 202 -14.95 13.78 -17.33
N GLU A 203 -16.25 13.99 -17.19
CA GLU A 203 -17.25 13.41 -18.11
C GLU A 203 -17.10 13.98 -19.53
N GLU A 204 -16.74 15.26 -19.65
CA GLU A 204 -16.51 15.91 -20.94
C GLU A 204 -15.47 15.19 -21.80
N MET A 205 -14.40 14.67 -21.18
CA MET A 205 -13.38 13.89 -21.89
C MET A 205 -13.92 12.57 -22.43
N GLN A 206 -14.84 11.94 -21.70
CA GLN A 206 -15.51 10.70 -22.13
C GLN A 206 -16.48 10.97 -23.27
N GLU A 207 -17.21 12.08 -23.20
CA GLU A 207 -18.16 12.49 -24.23
C GLU A 207 -17.45 12.92 -25.51
N ALA A 208 -16.40 13.72 -25.43
CA ALA A 208 -15.59 14.11 -26.57
C ALA A 208 -15.03 12.88 -27.31
N ALA A 209 -14.42 11.95 -26.58
CA ALA A 209 -13.91 10.71 -27.15
C ALA A 209 -15.02 9.83 -27.79
N LYS A 210 -16.26 9.91 -27.27
CA LYS A 210 -17.42 9.22 -27.86
C LYS A 210 -17.86 9.89 -29.16
N VAL A 211 -17.85 11.20 -29.22
CA VAL A 211 -18.16 11.98 -30.44
C VAL A 211 -17.12 11.70 -31.53
N ASP A 212 -15.84 11.56 -31.15
CA ASP A 212 -14.76 11.17 -32.06
C ASP A 212 -14.81 9.70 -32.51
N GLY A 213 -15.87 8.96 -32.15
CA GLY A 213 -16.09 7.57 -32.57
C GLY A 213 -15.26 6.53 -31.79
N ALA A 214 -14.63 6.89 -30.66
CA ALA A 214 -13.84 5.95 -29.87
C ALA A 214 -14.73 4.86 -29.23
N THR A 215 -14.35 3.61 -29.40
CA THR A 215 -14.99 2.44 -28.76
C THR A 215 -14.82 2.50 -27.23
N ALA A 216 -15.64 1.75 -26.48
CA ALA A 216 -15.54 1.67 -25.03
C ALA A 216 -14.15 1.20 -24.56
N TRP A 217 -13.53 0.28 -25.29
CA TRP A 217 -12.18 -0.22 -25.02
C TRP A 217 -11.09 0.85 -25.25
N GLN A 218 -11.21 1.59 -26.37
CA GLN A 218 -10.31 2.70 -26.67
C GLN A 218 -10.42 3.81 -25.61
N ARG A 219 -11.63 4.16 -25.17
CA ARG A 219 -11.84 5.14 -24.09
C ARG A 219 -11.25 4.65 -22.76
N LEU A 220 -11.39 3.37 -22.43
CA LEU A 220 -10.79 2.81 -21.22
C LEU A 220 -9.28 3.02 -21.22
N TRP A 221 -8.59 2.60 -22.29
CA TRP A 221 -7.12 2.64 -22.35
C TRP A 221 -6.54 4.02 -22.62
N LYS A 222 -7.18 4.85 -23.45
CA LYS A 222 -6.64 6.15 -23.90
C LYS A 222 -7.14 7.33 -23.07
N VAL A 223 -8.28 7.20 -22.38
CA VAL A 223 -8.87 8.29 -21.59
C VAL A 223 -8.94 7.92 -20.11
N THR A 224 -9.63 6.82 -19.75
CA THR A 224 -9.93 6.49 -18.36
C THR A 224 -8.67 6.16 -17.57
N LEU A 225 -7.90 5.14 -17.99
CA LEU A 225 -6.73 4.67 -17.25
C LEU A 225 -5.63 5.73 -17.13
N PRO A 226 -5.28 6.52 -18.17
CA PRO A 226 -4.31 7.59 -18.03
C PRO A 226 -4.72 8.66 -17.01
N ASN A 227 -6.00 9.05 -16.99
CA ASN A 227 -6.51 10.03 -16.02
C ASN A 227 -6.61 9.47 -14.60
N MET A 228 -6.77 8.15 -14.44
CA MET A 228 -6.80 7.45 -13.15
C MET A 228 -5.41 7.07 -12.61
N LYS A 229 -4.34 7.34 -13.34
CA LYS A 229 -2.99 6.84 -13.01
C LYS A 229 -2.59 7.13 -11.56
N ALA A 230 -2.89 8.32 -11.06
CA ALA A 230 -2.63 8.70 -9.67
C ALA A 230 -3.42 7.82 -8.67
N ALA A 231 -4.71 7.61 -8.92
CA ALA A 231 -5.56 6.78 -8.07
C ALA A 231 -5.15 5.30 -8.11
N ILE A 232 -4.78 4.79 -9.29
CA ILE A 232 -4.26 3.41 -9.45
C ILE A 232 -2.97 3.24 -8.64
N MET A 233 -2.04 4.19 -8.72
CA MET A 233 -0.78 4.13 -7.96
C MET A 233 -1.02 4.14 -6.44
N VAL A 234 -1.97 4.95 -5.96
CA VAL A 234 -2.35 4.98 -4.54
C VAL A 234 -3.00 3.64 -4.14
N ALA A 235 -3.90 3.11 -4.95
CA ALA A 235 -4.55 1.82 -4.69
C ALA A 235 -3.53 0.68 -4.62
N LEU A 236 -2.60 0.63 -5.58
CA LEU A 236 -1.51 -0.34 -5.62
C LEU A 236 -0.58 -0.21 -4.40
N LEU A 237 -0.23 1.02 -4.00
CA LEU A 237 0.58 1.26 -2.82
C LEU A 237 -0.07 0.67 -1.56
N PHE A 238 -1.32 1.06 -1.27
CA PHE A 238 -2.03 0.57 -0.10
C PHE A 238 -2.13 -0.94 -0.10
N ARG A 239 -2.48 -1.52 -1.26
CA ARG A 239 -2.68 -2.96 -1.36
C ARG A 239 -1.37 -3.74 -1.30
N ALA A 240 -0.28 -3.23 -1.92
CA ALA A 240 1.03 -3.85 -1.82
C ALA A 240 1.57 -3.87 -0.38
N LEU A 241 1.42 -2.75 0.36
CA LEU A 241 1.83 -2.67 1.76
C LEU A 241 1.02 -3.61 2.67
N ASP A 242 -0.27 -3.80 2.39
CA ASP A 242 -1.14 -4.70 3.12
C ASP A 242 -0.83 -6.18 2.79
N ALA A 243 -0.77 -6.54 1.51
CA ALA A 243 -0.48 -7.89 1.06
C ALA A 243 0.92 -8.40 1.47
N PHE A 244 1.91 -7.49 1.55
CA PHE A 244 3.27 -7.87 1.95
C PHE A 244 3.39 -8.33 3.42
N ARG A 245 2.37 -8.02 4.24
CA ARG A 245 2.27 -8.46 5.63
C ARG A 245 1.35 -9.65 5.83
N ILE A 246 1.00 -10.37 4.76
CA ILE A 246 0.12 -11.52 4.82
C ILE A 246 0.59 -12.52 5.87
N PHE A 247 -0.33 -12.92 6.75
CA PHE A 247 -0.10 -13.89 7.81
C PHE A 247 -1.29 -14.84 7.98
N ASP A 248 -2.47 -14.30 8.31
CA ASP A 248 -3.64 -15.08 8.73
C ASP A 248 -4.05 -16.16 7.72
N THR A 249 -4.12 -15.82 6.44
CA THR A 249 -4.54 -16.73 5.38
C THR A 249 -3.58 -17.90 5.24
N VAL A 250 -2.27 -17.61 5.24
CA VAL A 250 -1.22 -18.62 5.13
C VAL A 250 -1.19 -19.51 6.38
N PHE A 251 -1.26 -18.87 7.56
CA PHE A 251 -1.25 -19.60 8.84
C PHE A 251 -2.41 -20.56 8.98
N VAL A 252 -3.62 -20.15 8.58
CA VAL A 252 -4.83 -20.98 8.68
C VAL A 252 -4.86 -22.07 7.62
N GLN A 253 -4.46 -21.77 6.37
CA GLN A 253 -4.62 -22.72 5.26
C GLN A 253 -3.52 -23.76 5.18
N THR A 254 -2.28 -23.39 5.39
CA THR A 254 -1.10 -24.23 5.15
C THR A 254 -0.11 -24.29 6.31
N GLU A 255 -0.25 -23.41 7.31
CA GLU A 255 0.75 -23.23 8.39
C GLU A 255 2.17 -22.95 7.86
N GLY A 256 2.26 -22.46 6.60
CA GLY A 256 3.52 -22.24 5.90
C GLY A 256 4.14 -23.49 5.28
N ALA A 257 3.43 -24.62 5.23
CA ALA A 257 3.90 -25.84 4.57
C ALA A 257 4.02 -25.66 3.05
N LEU A 258 4.70 -26.60 2.40
CA LEU A 258 4.83 -26.68 0.94
C LEU A 258 5.41 -25.41 0.28
N GLY A 259 6.30 -24.71 0.98
CA GLY A 259 6.97 -23.50 0.49
C GLY A 259 6.13 -22.23 0.57
N THR A 260 4.98 -22.24 1.26
CA THR A 260 4.11 -21.09 1.43
C THR A 260 4.45 -20.20 2.64
N GLN A 261 5.50 -20.57 3.38
CA GLN A 261 5.97 -19.82 4.55
C GLN A 261 6.27 -18.36 4.18
N THR A 262 5.59 -17.41 4.83
CA THR A 262 5.81 -15.97 4.61
C THR A 262 6.75 -15.37 5.65
N ILE A 263 7.28 -14.17 5.38
CA ILE A 263 8.14 -13.45 6.33
C ILE A 263 7.40 -13.23 7.66
N SER A 264 6.13 -12.84 7.63
CA SER A 264 5.31 -12.67 8.83
C SER A 264 5.17 -13.99 9.61
N GLY A 265 5.02 -15.11 8.89
CA GLY A 265 4.95 -16.45 9.48
C GLY A 265 6.28 -16.88 10.14
N VAL A 266 7.42 -16.62 9.49
CA VAL A 266 8.76 -16.86 10.09
C VAL A 266 8.95 -16.04 11.35
N GLY A 267 8.57 -14.75 11.29
CA GLY A 267 8.62 -13.84 12.45
C GLY A 267 7.77 -14.35 13.62
N TYR A 268 6.52 -14.71 13.36
CA TYR A 268 5.60 -15.26 14.35
C TYR A 268 6.15 -16.57 14.98
N ASN A 269 6.58 -17.53 14.16
CA ASN A 269 7.15 -18.78 14.66
C ASN A 269 8.39 -18.55 15.52
N THR A 270 9.24 -17.58 15.15
CA THR A 270 10.45 -17.27 15.92
C THR A 270 10.14 -16.60 17.25
N LEU A 271 9.20 -15.64 17.26
CA LEU A 271 8.79 -14.90 18.45
C LEU A 271 7.95 -15.74 19.42
N VAL A 272 6.93 -16.43 18.89
CA VAL A 272 5.89 -17.07 19.70
C VAL A 272 6.17 -18.55 19.94
N SER A 273 6.50 -19.32 18.89
CA SER A 273 6.72 -20.76 19.03
C SER A 273 8.11 -21.09 19.56
N ARG A 274 9.14 -20.38 19.10
CA ARG A 274 10.53 -20.57 19.51
C ARG A 274 10.95 -19.71 20.69
N LEU A 275 10.12 -18.72 21.09
CA LEU A 275 10.36 -17.78 22.18
C LEU A 275 11.69 -17.00 22.07
N ASN A 276 12.25 -16.89 20.87
CA ASN A 276 13.47 -16.15 20.60
C ASN A 276 13.14 -14.71 20.19
N LEU A 277 13.09 -13.83 21.20
CA LEU A 277 12.69 -12.44 20.98
C LEU A 277 13.74 -11.64 20.22
N GLY A 278 15.03 -11.91 20.42
CA GLY A 278 16.11 -11.22 19.73
C GLY A 278 16.06 -11.45 18.22
N LEU A 279 16.05 -12.72 17.81
CA LEU A 279 16.00 -13.10 16.40
C LEU A 279 14.67 -12.70 15.73
N GLY A 280 13.54 -12.92 16.43
CA GLY A 280 12.22 -12.56 15.92
C GLY A 280 12.04 -11.05 15.75
N SER A 281 12.64 -10.25 16.65
CA SER A 281 12.68 -8.79 16.50
C SER A 281 13.51 -8.37 15.28
N ALA A 282 14.66 -9.00 15.03
CA ALA A 282 15.46 -8.75 13.83
C ALA A 282 14.68 -9.05 12.54
N ILE A 283 13.93 -10.16 12.47
CA ILE A 283 13.04 -10.50 11.36
C ILE A 283 11.97 -9.41 11.17
N SER A 284 11.35 -8.96 12.25
CA SER A 284 10.30 -7.94 12.22
C SER A 284 10.83 -6.59 11.71
N ILE A 285 12.04 -6.20 12.13
CA ILE A 285 12.69 -4.97 11.65
C ILE A 285 13.05 -5.10 10.16
N LEU A 286 13.57 -6.24 9.71
CA LEU A 286 13.84 -6.46 8.28
C LEU A 286 12.56 -6.37 7.44
N LEU A 287 11.48 -7.01 7.88
CA LEU A 287 10.16 -6.88 7.23
C LEU A 287 9.71 -5.42 7.17
N PHE A 288 9.83 -4.68 8.27
CA PHE A 288 9.48 -3.27 8.34
C PHE A 288 10.29 -2.42 7.36
N LEU A 289 11.60 -2.66 7.26
CA LEU A 289 12.47 -1.98 6.29
C LEU A 289 12.10 -2.29 4.85
N MET A 290 11.71 -3.53 4.54
CA MET A 290 11.22 -3.91 3.21
C MET A 290 9.92 -3.18 2.86
N ILE A 291 8.99 -3.07 3.80
CA ILE A 291 7.73 -2.31 3.63
C ILE A 291 8.01 -0.82 3.37
N ILE A 292 8.93 -0.21 4.13
CA ILE A 292 9.37 1.17 3.87
C ILE A 292 10.00 1.28 2.47
N GLY A 293 10.82 0.31 2.07
CA GLY A 293 11.43 0.26 0.74
C GLY A 293 10.36 0.26 -0.36
N ILE A 294 9.33 -0.58 -0.24
CA ILE A 294 8.19 -0.61 -1.16
C ILE A 294 7.50 0.76 -1.20
N ALA A 295 7.19 1.34 -0.03
CA ALA A 295 6.55 2.65 0.05
C ALA A 295 7.38 3.75 -0.64
N VAL A 296 8.69 3.77 -0.44
CA VAL A 296 9.61 4.74 -1.06
C VAL A 296 9.64 4.58 -2.58
N VAL A 297 9.67 3.33 -3.09
CA VAL A 297 9.64 3.05 -4.53
C VAL A 297 8.36 3.60 -5.15
N PHE A 298 7.19 3.33 -4.55
CA PHE A 298 5.91 3.86 -5.03
C PHE A 298 5.86 5.39 -4.96
N VAL A 299 6.27 6.01 -3.85
CA VAL A 299 6.25 7.49 -3.68
C VAL A 299 7.19 8.17 -4.66
N LYS A 300 8.39 7.62 -4.92
CA LYS A 300 9.31 8.17 -5.93
C LYS A 300 8.73 8.02 -7.33
N GLY A 301 8.15 6.87 -7.66
CA GLY A 301 7.46 6.63 -8.94
C GLY A 301 6.28 7.60 -9.14
N PHE A 302 5.57 7.98 -8.07
CA PHE A 302 4.50 8.96 -8.10
C PHE A 302 5.00 10.39 -8.38
N LYS A 303 6.10 10.82 -7.73
CA LYS A 303 6.67 12.18 -7.91
C LYS A 303 7.14 12.43 -9.34
N THR A 304 7.70 11.44 -10.02
CA THR A 304 8.11 11.55 -11.43
C THR A 304 6.94 11.83 -12.38
N ASN A 305 5.72 11.42 -12.02
CA ASN A 305 4.55 11.62 -12.85
C ASN A 305 3.76 12.92 -12.56
N LEU A 306 3.95 13.53 -11.37
CA LEU A 306 3.34 14.83 -11.05
C LEU A 306 4.16 16.01 -11.59
N GLY A 307 5.45 15.82 -11.85
CA GLY A 307 6.32 16.82 -12.43
C GLY A 307 6.00 17.18 -13.88
N THR A 308 5.36 16.28 -14.61
CA THR A 308 4.98 16.47 -16.02
C THR A 308 3.63 17.19 -16.20
N VAL A 309 2.84 17.37 -15.16
CA VAL A 309 1.53 18.07 -15.21
C VAL A 309 1.65 19.57 -14.88
N LYS A 310 2.84 20.05 -14.50
CA LYS A 310 3.06 21.43 -14.04
C LYS A 310 3.88 22.29 -15.00
N GLY A 311 3.96 21.90 -16.25
CA GLY A 311 4.70 22.63 -17.26
C GLY A 311 3.96 22.64 -18.61
N ASP A 312 2.94 23.46 -18.72
CA ASP A 312 2.57 24.23 -19.92
C ASP A 312 1.60 25.34 -19.51
#